data_bc5a8fa588b67d04dea301d036eb9b06
#
_entry.id   bc5a8fa588b67d04dea301d036eb9b06
#
_cell.length_a   1.000
_cell.length_b   1.000
_cell.length_c   1.000
_cell.angle_alpha   90.00
_cell.angle_beta   90.00
_cell.angle_gamma   90.00
#
_symmetry.space_group_name_H-M   'P 1'
#
loop_
_entity.id
_entity.type
_entity.pdbx_description
1 polymer ?
#
loop_
_entity_poly.entity_id
_entity_poly.type
_entity_poly.pdbx_seq_one_letter_code
_entity_poly.pdbx_strand_id
1 'polypeptide(L)'
;MEWIEERISELSRERYNCSQIMMQMALELRGLENPELVQCMRGLGGGLHIQHVCGTLTSGCCLLSSYDDAKRDTDTASVFLPGKEIVKSFVYWFEREFGSLLCRELVGGDMSKIPSFCPALIRKSFEKCLEILYENGIDPEL
;
A
#
# COMPACT_ATOMS: atom_id res chain seq x y z
N MET A 1 15.04 0.02 4.17
CA MET A 1 15.58 -1.18 3.52
C MET A 1 15.94 -0.85 2.08
N GLU A 2 17.18 -1.09 1.73
CA GLU A 2 17.70 -0.72 0.41
C GLU A 2 16.96 -1.40 -0.75
N TRP A 3 16.57 -2.66 -0.58
CA TRP A 3 15.90 -3.38 -1.64
C TRP A 3 14.55 -2.74 -2.01
N ILE A 4 13.90 -2.12 -1.05
CA ILE A 4 12.60 -1.45 -1.29
C ILE A 4 12.80 -0.27 -2.24
N GLU A 5 13.81 0.55 -1.97
CA GLU A 5 14.10 1.71 -2.82
C GLU A 5 14.49 1.30 -4.23
N GLU A 6 15.36 0.30 -4.35
CA GLU A 6 15.77 -0.23 -5.64
C GLU A 6 14.58 -0.79 -6.41
N ARG A 7 13.72 -1.55 -5.73
CA ARG A 7 12.58 -2.17 -6.40
C ARG A 7 11.54 -1.13 -6.85
N ILE A 8 11.31 -0.11 -6.03
CA ILE A 8 10.44 1.01 -6.42
C ILE A 8 10.96 1.66 -7.70
N SER A 9 12.26 1.91 -7.76
CA SER A 9 12.89 2.51 -8.92
C SER A 9 12.74 1.65 -10.17
N GLU A 10 12.98 0.34 -10.05
CA GLU A 10 12.85 -0.60 -11.16
C GLU A 10 11.41 -0.69 -11.68
N LEU A 11 10.46 -0.84 -10.76
CA LEU A 11 9.04 -0.95 -11.14
C LEU A 11 8.51 0.35 -11.74
N SER A 12 8.98 1.50 -11.26
CA SER A 12 8.63 2.79 -11.84
C SER A 12 9.10 2.88 -13.30
N ARG A 13 10.29 2.40 -13.58
CA ARG A 13 10.83 2.35 -14.96
C ARG A 13 10.03 1.40 -15.84
N GLU A 14 9.47 0.35 -15.27
CA GLU A 14 8.59 -0.59 -15.98
C GLU A 14 7.16 -0.06 -16.13
N ARG A 15 6.93 1.19 -15.73
CA ARG A 15 5.65 1.90 -15.85
C ARG A 15 4.54 1.39 -14.92
N TYR A 16 4.91 0.77 -13.82
CA TYR A 16 3.95 0.47 -12.77
C TYR A 16 3.64 1.76 -12.01
N ASN A 17 2.38 1.98 -11.69
CA ASN A 17 2.00 3.13 -10.87
C ASN A 17 2.13 2.81 -9.37
N CYS A 18 1.91 3.83 -8.52
CA CYS A 18 2.13 3.71 -7.08
C CYS A 18 1.35 2.54 -6.44
N SER A 19 0.11 2.35 -6.84
CA SER A 19 -0.72 1.28 -6.30
C SER A 19 -0.25 -0.10 -6.72
N GLN A 20 0.21 -0.23 -7.96
CA GLN A 20 0.76 -1.49 -8.46
C GLN A 20 2.08 -1.84 -7.78
N ILE A 21 2.94 -0.84 -7.57
CA ILE A 21 4.24 -1.03 -6.92
C ILE A 21 4.05 -1.60 -5.51
N MET A 22 3.14 -1.04 -4.74
CA MET A 22 2.84 -1.52 -3.39
C MET A 22 2.47 -3.00 -3.37
N MET A 23 1.54 -3.39 -4.22
CA MET A 23 1.05 -4.78 -4.24
C MET A 23 2.10 -5.73 -4.82
N GLN A 24 2.81 -5.31 -5.87
CA GLN A 24 3.85 -6.14 -6.49
C GLN A 24 4.95 -6.47 -5.50
N MET A 25 5.43 -5.48 -4.74
CA MET A 25 6.46 -5.71 -3.73
C MET A 25 5.98 -6.66 -2.63
N ALA A 26 4.73 -6.53 -2.20
CA ALA A 26 4.17 -7.42 -1.19
C ALA A 26 4.11 -8.87 -1.68
N LEU A 27 3.71 -9.08 -2.92
CA LEU A 27 3.68 -10.40 -3.52
C LEU A 27 5.09 -11.00 -3.63
N GLU A 28 6.05 -10.19 -4.09
CA GLU A 28 7.44 -10.62 -4.21
C GLU A 28 8.02 -11.03 -2.86
N LEU A 29 7.71 -10.28 -1.83
CA LEU A 29 8.18 -10.58 -0.47
C LEU A 29 7.69 -11.94 0.02
N ARG A 30 6.50 -12.34 -0.42
CA ARG A 30 5.89 -13.63 -0.06
C ARG A 30 6.21 -14.74 -1.06
N GLY A 31 6.98 -14.46 -2.10
CA GLY A 31 7.26 -15.43 -3.16
C GLY A 31 6.05 -15.80 -3.99
N LEU A 32 5.08 -14.89 -4.12
CA LEU A 32 3.83 -15.12 -4.84
C LEU A 32 3.80 -14.34 -6.14
N GLU A 33 3.07 -14.87 -7.12
CA GLU A 33 2.80 -14.18 -8.38
C GLU A 33 1.29 -14.09 -8.57
N ASN A 34 0.80 -12.89 -8.87
CA ASN A 34 -0.61 -12.66 -9.16
C ASN A 34 -0.76 -11.48 -10.11
N PRO A 35 -0.49 -11.70 -11.42
CA PRO A 35 -0.52 -10.62 -12.39
C PRO A 35 -1.87 -9.93 -12.51
N GLU A 36 -2.97 -10.66 -12.37
CA GLU A 36 -4.32 -10.08 -12.43
C GLU A 36 -4.57 -9.12 -11.30
N LEU A 37 -4.13 -9.46 -10.09
CA LEU A 37 -4.27 -8.59 -8.94
C LEU A 37 -3.47 -7.29 -9.13
N VAL A 38 -2.23 -7.41 -9.59
CA VAL A 38 -1.38 -6.24 -9.86
C VAL A 38 -1.99 -5.36 -10.94
N GLN A 39 -2.54 -5.96 -11.98
CA GLN A 39 -3.22 -5.20 -13.03
C GLN A 39 -4.44 -4.47 -12.48
N CYS A 40 -5.23 -5.10 -11.63
CA CYS A 40 -6.39 -4.46 -11.00
C CYS A 40 -6.00 -3.24 -10.17
N MET A 41 -4.83 -3.28 -9.53
CA MET A 41 -4.37 -2.16 -8.72
C MET A 41 -4.12 -0.90 -9.53
N ARG A 42 -3.91 -1.00 -10.85
CA ARG A 42 -3.71 0.16 -11.71
C ARG A 42 -4.84 1.17 -11.59
N GLY A 43 -6.08 0.70 -11.38
CA GLY A 43 -7.24 1.57 -11.24
C GLY A 43 -7.19 2.50 -10.04
N LEU A 44 -6.37 2.21 -9.05
CA LEU A 44 -6.24 3.01 -7.83
C LEU A 44 -5.19 4.11 -7.94
N GLY A 45 -4.30 4.01 -8.91
CA GLY A 45 -3.18 4.95 -9.04
C GLY A 45 -3.62 6.36 -9.39
N GLY A 46 -2.74 7.32 -9.12
CA GLY A 46 -3.03 8.72 -9.39
C GLY A 46 -4.26 9.25 -8.67
N GLY A 47 -4.57 8.70 -7.49
CA GLY A 47 -5.77 9.08 -6.74
C GLY A 47 -7.04 8.78 -7.52
N LEU A 48 -7.20 7.53 -7.96
CA LEU A 48 -8.31 7.09 -8.82
C LEU A 48 -8.29 7.83 -10.18
N HIS A 49 -7.09 8.22 -10.61
CA HIS A 49 -6.84 8.98 -11.86
C HIS A 49 -7.47 10.38 -11.90
N ILE A 50 -8.00 10.83 -10.75
CA ILE A 50 -8.56 12.19 -10.61
C ILE A 50 -7.92 12.95 -9.44
N GLN A 51 -6.76 12.50 -8.99
CA GLN A 51 -5.99 13.10 -7.88
C GLN A 51 -6.77 13.15 -6.57
N HIS A 52 -7.66 12.18 -6.39
CA HIS A 52 -8.41 12.02 -5.14
C HIS A 52 -7.58 11.19 -4.14
N VAL A 53 -8.19 10.21 -3.47
CA VAL A 53 -7.49 9.44 -2.44
C VAL A 53 -6.24 8.77 -3.00
N CYS A 54 -5.12 8.90 -2.28
CA CYS A 54 -3.80 8.42 -2.72
C CYS A 54 -3.82 6.93 -3.04
N GLY A 55 -3.28 6.56 -4.21
CA GLY A 55 -3.20 5.17 -4.64
C GLY A 55 -2.28 4.30 -3.78
N THR A 56 -1.24 4.90 -3.20
CA THR A 56 -0.38 4.22 -2.24
C THR A 56 -1.15 3.85 -0.97
N LEU A 57 -2.01 4.75 -0.51
CA LEU A 57 -2.85 4.50 0.64
C LEU A 57 -3.85 3.38 0.39
N THR A 58 -4.63 3.49 -0.68
CA THR A 58 -5.65 2.49 -0.98
C THR A 58 -5.04 1.12 -1.25
N SER A 59 -3.93 1.09 -1.99
CA SER A 59 -3.21 -0.16 -2.24
C SER A 59 -2.60 -0.73 -0.97
N GLY A 60 -2.11 0.12 -0.07
CA GLY A 60 -1.63 -0.31 1.24
C GLY A 60 -2.72 -0.99 2.05
N CYS A 61 -3.94 -0.46 2.01
CA CYS A 61 -5.09 -1.09 2.64
C CYS A 61 -5.38 -2.47 2.04
N CYS A 62 -5.32 -2.58 0.72
CA CYS A 62 -5.48 -3.86 0.03
C CYS A 62 -4.36 -4.84 0.39
N LEU A 63 -3.13 -4.34 0.45
CA LEU A 63 -1.95 -5.12 0.84
C LEU A 63 -2.15 -5.72 2.24
N LEU A 64 -2.51 -4.90 3.20
CA LEU A 64 -2.75 -5.35 4.56
C LEU A 64 -3.86 -6.40 4.62
N SER A 65 -4.93 -6.17 3.87
CA SER A 65 -6.06 -7.09 3.81
C SER A 65 -5.67 -8.43 3.17
N SER A 66 -4.68 -8.43 2.26
CA SER A 66 -4.24 -9.65 1.59
C SER A 66 -3.57 -10.64 2.55
N TYR A 67 -3.09 -10.17 3.69
CA TYR A 67 -2.52 -11.00 4.74
C TYR A 67 -3.58 -11.52 5.72
N ASP A 68 -4.78 -10.99 5.63
CA ASP A 68 -5.86 -11.43 6.48
C ASP A 68 -6.36 -12.78 5.98
N ASP A 69 -6.15 -13.80 6.80
CA ASP A 69 -6.64 -15.13 6.47
C ASP A 69 -8.05 -15.29 7.02
N ALA A 70 -9.03 -15.31 6.13
CA ALA A 70 -10.42 -15.54 6.50
C ALA A 70 -10.62 -16.80 7.32
N LYS A 71 -9.68 -17.75 7.23
CA LYS A 71 -9.72 -18.98 8.03
C LYS A 71 -9.33 -18.76 9.48
N ARG A 72 -8.66 -17.64 9.79
CA ARG A 72 -8.34 -17.27 11.17
C ARG A 72 -9.58 -16.76 11.89
N ASP A 73 -10.54 -16.29 11.15
CA ASP A 73 -11.80 -15.77 11.68
C ASP A 73 -12.87 -16.84 11.62
N THR A 74 -12.62 -17.94 12.33
CA THR A 74 -13.64 -18.98 12.50
C THR A 74 -14.75 -18.52 13.43
N ASP A 75 -14.52 -17.45 14.15
CA ASP A 75 -15.53 -16.83 14.98
C ASP A 75 -16.29 -15.78 14.14
N THR A 76 -17.44 -16.18 13.64
CA THR A 76 -18.26 -15.38 12.74
C THR A 76 -18.76 -14.07 13.34
N ALA A 77 -18.70 -13.91 14.66
CA ALA A 77 -19.15 -12.70 15.32
C ALA A 77 -18.19 -11.52 15.10
N SER A 78 -16.94 -11.80 14.67
CA SER A 78 -15.92 -10.78 14.54
C SER A 78 -15.25 -10.75 13.17
N VAL A 79 -15.96 -11.18 12.13
CA VAL A 79 -15.45 -11.35 10.77
C VAL A 79 -14.74 -10.12 10.22
N PHE A 80 -15.14 -8.92 10.65
CA PHE A 80 -14.56 -7.69 10.12
C PHE A 80 -13.57 -7.00 11.06
N LEU A 81 -13.39 -7.49 12.29
CA LEU A 81 -12.69 -6.71 13.31
C LEU A 81 -11.17 -6.72 13.22
N PRO A 82 -10.45 -7.85 13.06
CA PRO A 82 -9.00 -7.79 13.03
C PRO A 82 -8.47 -7.02 11.83
N GLY A 83 -8.95 -7.33 10.63
CA GLY A 83 -8.54 -6.66 9.42
C GLY A 83 -8.90 -5.19 9.41
N LYS A 84 -10.05 -4.84 9.95
CA LYS A 84 -10.52 -3.47 10.04
C LYS A 84 -9.59 -2.60 10.89
N GLU A 85 -9.16 -3.08 12.04
CA GLU A 85 -8.30 -2.31 12.92
C GLU A 85 -6.89 -2.12 12.33
N ILE A 86 -6.39 -3.13 11.64
CA ILE A 86 -5.11 -3.05 10.95
C ILE A 86 -5.16 -1.97 9.88
N VAL A 87 -6.20 -1.98 9.05
CA VAL A 87 -6.39 -0.98 7.98
C VAL A 87 -6.55 0.42 8.57
N LYS A 88 -7.39 0.56 9.59
CA LYS A 88 -7.60 1.86 10.25
C LYS A 88 -6.30 2.44 10.80
N SER A 89 -5.48 1.62 11.44
CA SER A 89 -4.22 2.10 12.01
C SER A 89 -3.29 2.64 10.92
N PHE A 90 -3.27 2.00 9.75
CA PHE A 90 -2.48 2.47 8.62
C PHE A 90 -3.03 3.79 8.07
N VAL A 91 -4.34 3.91 7.90
CA VAL A 91 -4.95 5.13 7.38
C VAL A 91 -4.68 6.33 8.32
N TYR A 92 -4.85 6.14 9.62
CA TYR A 92 -4.57 7.20 10.58
C TYR A 92 -3.09 7.59 10.61
N TRP A 93 -2.20 6.60 10.54
CA TRP A 93 -0.77 6.88 10.45
C TRP A 93 -0.44 7.68 9.19
N PHE A 94 -1.00 7.28 8.05
CA PHE A 94 -0.76 7.94 6.76
C PHE A 94 -1.17 9.41 6.82
N GLU A 95 -2.35 9.70 7.35
CA GLU A 95 -2.83 11.06 7.48
C GLU A 95 -1.94 11.90 8.39
N ARG A 96 -1.51 11.36 9.52
CA ARG A 96 -0.61 12.07 10.44
C ARG A 96 0.77 12.31 9.83
N GLU A 97 1.30 11.29 9.15
CA GLU A 97 2.66 11.36 8.60
C GLU A 97 2.75 12.33 7.42
N PHE A 98 1.77 12.30 6.53
CA PHE A 98 1.83 13.06 5.28
C PHE A 98 0.88 14.26 5.25
N GLY A 99 0.01 14.42 6.20
CA GLY A 99 -0.87 15.58 6.35
C GLY A 99 -2.16 15.51 5.55
N SER A 100 -2.34 14.53 4.68
CA SER A 100 -3.55 14.36 3.88
C SER A 100 -3.66 12.95 3.34
N LEU A 101 -4.87 12.58 2.93
CA LEU A 101 -5.14 11.33 2.22
C LEU A 101 -5.24 11.56 0.71
N LEU A 102 -5.30 12.82 0.27
CA LEU A 102 -5.60 13.16 -1.11
C LEU A 102 -4.34 13.38 -1.94
N CYS A 103 -4.28 12.72 -3.09
CA CYS A 103 -3.16 12.81 -4.02
C CYS A 103 -2.80 14.27 -4.33
N ARG A 104 -3.80 15.10 -4.69
CA ARG A 104 -3.56 16.50 -5.03
C ARG A 104 -2.98 17.33 -3.89
N GLU A 105 -3.40 17.04 -2.65
CA GLU A 105 -2.89 17.77 -1.49
C GLU A 105 -1.48 17.32 -1.12
N LEU A 106 -1.18 16.03 -1.29
CA LEU A 106 0.14 15.47 -0.99
C LEU A 106 1.22 16.10 -1.88
N VAL A 107 0.90 16.38 -3.12
CA VAL A 107 1.85 17.03 -4.06
C VAL A 107 1.66 18.54 -4.13
N GLY A 108 0.87 19.14 -3.23
CA GLY A 108 0.67 20.58 -3.17
C GLY A 108 -0.02 21.16 -4.39
N GLY A 109 -0.85 20.39 -5.08
CA GLY A 109 -1.53 20.80 -6.29
C GLY A 109 -0.68 20.78 -7.55
N ASP A 110 0.59 20.40 -7.44
CA ASP A 110 1.52 20.37 -8.57
C ASP A 110 1.86 18.92 -8.93
N MET A 111 1.19 18.42 -9.95
CA MET A 111 1.34 17.03 -10.38
C MET A 111 2.72 16.72 -10.96
N SER A 112 3.49 17.75 -11.34
CA SER A 112 4.86 17.54 -11.81
C SER A 112 5.80 17.07 -10.69
N LYS A 113 5.38 17.16 -9.44
CA LYS A 113 6.16 16.72 -8.28
C LYS A 113 6.01 15.21 -7.99
N ILE A 114 5.11 14.53 -8.67
CA ILE A 114 4.87 13.09 -8.47
C ILE A 114 6.17 12.28 -8.58
N PRO A 115 7.00 12.42 -9.63
CA PRO A 115 8.22 11.62 -9.76
C PRO A 115 9.23 11.82 -8.63
N SER A 116 9.26 12.99 -7.99
CA SER A 116 10.20 13.27 -6.91
C SER A 116 9.64 12.96 -5.52
N PHE A 117 8.33 13.05 -5.36
CA PHE A 117 7.66 12.89 -4.06
C PHE A 117 7.20 11.46 -3.79
N CYS A 118 6.56 10.84 -4.78
CA CYS A 118 5.90 9.55 -4.59
C CYS A 118 6.82 8.39 -4.22
N PRO A 119 8.05 8.27 -4.75
CA PRO A 119 8.92 7.16 -4.36
C PRO A 119 9.19 7.08 -2.86
N ALA A 120 9.46 8.22 -2.21
CA ALA A 120 9.69 8.24 -0.77
C ALA A 120 8.41 7.93 0.01
N LEU A 121 7.27 8.39 -0.48
CA LEU A 121 5.97 8.11 0.13
C LEU A 121 5.64 6.62 0.03
N ILE A 122 5.90 6.01 -1.12
CA ILE A 122 5.71 4.57 -1.33
C ILE A 122 6.60 3.77 -0.36
N ARG A 123 7.88 4.13 -0.27
CA ARG A 123 8.82 3.45 0.62
C ARG A 123 8.36 3.50 2.08
N LYS A 124 8.05 4.69 2.56
CA LYS A 124 7.60 4.85 3.96
C LYS A 124 6.31 4.11 4.23
N SER A 125 5.38 4.14 3.29
CA SER A 125 4.09 3.47 3.42
C SER A 125 4.25 1.96 3.42
N PHE A 126 5.09 1.43 2.54
CA PHE A 126 5.36 0.00 2.48
C PHE A 126 6.02 -0.49 3.77
N GLU A 127 7.04 0.22 4.24
CA GLU A 127 7.72 -0.11 5.49
C GLU A 127 6.74 -0.08 6.67
N LYS A 128 5.83 0.90 6.69
CA LYS A 128 4.82 0.98 7.74
C LYS A 128 3.83 -0.18 7.70
N CYS A 129 3.44 -0.61 6.51
CA CYS A 129 2.59 -1.79 6.38
C CYS A 129 3.27 -3.03 6.97
N LEU A 130 4.55 -3.24 6.69
CA LEU A 130 5.30 -4.35 7.24
C LEU A 130 5.37 -4.27 8.78
N GLU A 131 5.62 -3.07 9.29
CA GLU A 131 5.66 -2.82 10.75
C GLU A 131 4.33 -3.15 11.41
N ILE A 132 3.22 -2.69 10.81
CA ILE A 132 1.87 -2.97 11.33
C ILE A 132 1.59 -4.47 11.35
N LEU A 133 1.97 -5.18 10.28
CA LEU A 133 1.80 -6.63 10.22
C LEU A 133 2.58 -7.31 11.36
N TYR A 134 3.84 -6.93 11.54
CA TYR A 134 4.66 -7.47 12.62
C TYR A 134 4.06 -7.21 13.99
N GLU A 135 3.59 -6.01 14.24
CA GLU A 135 2.96 -5.64 15.51
C GLU A 135 1.70 -6.45 15.81
N ASN A 136 1.07 -6.97 14.77
CA ASN A 136 -0.14 -7.79 14.89
C ASN A 136 0.15 -9.30 14.78
N GLY A 137 1.41 -9.69 14.91
CA GLY A 137 1.80 -11.09 14.92
C GLY A 137 1.78 -11.76 13.56
N ILE A 138 1.80 -10.99 12.48
CA ILE A 138 1.78 -11.51 11.12
C ILE A 138 3.16 -11.34 10.50
N ASP A 139 3.75 -12.44 10.04
CA ASP A 139 5.03 -12.40 9.33
C ASP A 139 4.78 -11.98 7.88
N PRO A 140 5.31 -10.82 7.44
CA PRO A 140 5.06 -10.35 6.08
C PRO A 140 5.63 -11.25 4.97
N GLU A 141 6.57 -12.12 5.30
CA GLU A 141 7.18 -13.02 4.33
C GLU A 141 6.37 -14.31 4.12
N LEU A 142 5.38 -14.52 4.92
CA LEU A 142 4.51 -15.69 4.82
C LEU A 142 3.16 -15.31 4.22
#